data_aaea4b1209569331614c47d8c63a14db
#
_entry.id   aaea4b1209569331614c47d8c63a14db
#
_cell.length_a   1.000
_cell.length_b   1.000
_cell.length_c   1.000
_cell.angle_alpha   90.00
_cell.angle_beta   90.00
_cell.angle_gamma   90.00
#
_symmetry.space_group_name_H-M   'P 1'
#
loop_
_entity.id
_entity.type
_entity.pdbx_description
1 polymer ?
#
loop_
_entity_poly.entity_id
_entity_poly.type
_entity_poly.pdbx_seq_one_letter_code
_entity_poly.pdbx_strand_id
1 'polypeptide(L)'
;MFLSIITEIIKGIIIGIGSYGTKTFPDPLSKDEENNQIKLMLSGNKDARNKLIEHNLRLVAHIVKKYDNGKNDLDDLISIGTIGLIKGIDTFSNKNGTRLTTYAARCIENEILMYFRSDKKNQKNISINESVGFDKDGNEISFIDILKTPNPDYVNDIDLQDNIKLLYKYINILTS
;
A
#
# COMPACT_ATOMS: atom_id res chain seq x y z
N MET A 1 -23.58 33.09 42.61
CA MET A 1 -22.58 32.07 42.93
C MET A 1 -22.64 30.84 42.04
N PHE A 2 -23.79 30.16 41.86
CA PHE A 2 -23.95 28.99 40.97
C PHE A 2 -23.66 29.28 39.49
N LEU A 3 -24.09 30.43 38.98
CA LEU A 3 -23.90 30.80 37.57
C LEU A 3 -22.42 31.04 37.22
N SER A 4 -21.65 31.57 38.18
CA SER A 4 -20.23 31.81 38.03
C SER A 4 -19.42 30.48 37.94
N ILE A 5 -19.82 29.48 38.71
CA ILE A 5 -19.16 28.14 38.68
C ILE A 5 -19.46 27.43 37.35
N ILE A 6 -20.69 27.53 36.87
CA ILE A 6 -21.07 26.93 35.58
C ILE A 6 -20.32 27.59 34.40
N THR A 7 -20.13 28.91 34.43
CA THR A 7 -19.37 29.60 33.38
C THR A 7 -17.88 29.24 33.39
N GLU A 8 -17.28 29.00 34.55
CA GLU A 8 -15.88 28.54 34.64
C GLU A 8 -15.71 27.10 34.17
N ILE A 9 -16.65 26.21 34.48
CA ILE A 9 -16.66 24.83 33.99
C ILE A 9 -16.83 24.79 32.46
N ILE A 10 -17.75 25.59 31.90
CA ILE A 10 -17.97 25.68 30.45
C ILE A 10 -16.72 26.25 29.75
N LYS A 11 -16.06 27.27 30.31
CA LYS A 11 -14.78 27.78 29.78
C LYS A 11 -13.69 26.72 29.82
N GLY A 12 -13.59 25.96 30.92
CA GLY A 12 -12.63 24.85 31.03
C GLY A 12 -12.86 23.76 29.99
N ILE A 13 -14.10 23.40 29.73
CA ILE A 13 -14.48 22.42 28.71
C ILE A 13 -14.19 22.94 27.29
N ILE A 14 -14.50 24.21 27.00
CA ILE A 14 -14.24 24.84 25.70
C ILE A 14 -12.74 24.93 25.42
N ILE A 15 -11.92 25.26 26.45
CA ILE A 15 -10.46 25.27 26.33
C ILE A 15 -9.92 23.84 26.10
N GLY A 16 -10.49 22.84 26.79
CA GLY A 16 -10.13 21.42 26.61
C GLY A 16 -10.46 20.91 25.20
N ILE A 17 -11.60 21.27 24.65
CA ILE A 17 -12.02 20.86 23.29
C ILE A 17 -11.23 21.63 22.21
N GLY A 18 -10.92 22.91 22.47
CA GLY A 18 -10.12 23.73 21.53
C GLY A 18 -8.65 23.32 21.43
N SER A 19 -8.12 22.58 22.42
CA SER A 19 -6.73 22.11 22.41
C SER A 19 -6.50 20.83 21.60
N TYR A 20 -7.54 20.15 21.14
CA TYR A 20 -7.45 19.00 20.21
C TYR A 20 -7.34 19.41 18.73
N GLY A 21 -7.06 20.67 18.44
CA GLY A 21 -6.51 21.09 17.15
C GLY A 21 -5.07 20.61 17.02
N THR A 22 -4.83 19.31 17.10
CA THR A 22 -3.52 18.73 16.82
C THR A 22 -3.16 19.12 15.39
N LYS A 23 -2.14 19.96 15.24
CA LYS A 23 -1.46 20.15 13.96
C LYS A 23 -0.94 18.78 13.57
N THR A 24 -1.70 18.07 12.75
CA THR A 24 -1.40 16.70 12.34
C THR A 24 -0.04 16.61 11.62
N PHE A 25 0.40 17.70 11.02
CA PHE A 25 1.68 17.81 10.36
C PHE A 25 2.47 19.03 10.87
N PRO A 26 3.80 18.93 11.00
CA PRO A 26 4.65 20.08 11.34
C PRO A 26 4.52 21.18 10.29
N ASP A 27 4.78 22.43 10.72
CA ASP A 27 4.75 23.58 9.83
C ASP A 27 5.88 23.48 8.78
N PRO A 28 5.67 23.98 7.56
CA PRO A 28 6.71 24.00 6.52
C PRO A 28 7.97 24.73 6.98
N LEU A 29 9.14 24.26 6.57
CA LEU A 29 10.41 24.94 6.82
C LEU A 29 10.47 26.30 6.11
N SER A 30 11.18 27.25 6.69
CA SER A 30 11.53 28.47 5.99
C SER A 30 12.47 28.17 4.82
N LYS A 31 12.52 29.04 3.81
CA LYS A 31 13.39 28.83 2.63
C LYS A 31 14.86 28.64 2.98
N ASP A 32 15.34 29.36 3.98
CA ASP A 32 16.75 29.30 4.39
C ASP A 32 17.03 28.00 5.15
N GLU A 33 16.10 27.56 6.01
CA GLU A 33 16.19 26.27 6.69
C GLU A 33 16.08 25.10 5.71
N GLU A 34 15.15 25.15 4.75
CA GLU A 34 15.02 24.13 3.72
C GLU A 34 16.33 23.98 2.93
N ASN A 35 16.92 25.09 2.49
CA ASN A 35 18.20 25.08 1.79
C ASN A 35 19.35 24.53 2.63
N ASN A 36 19.39 24.83 3.93
CA ASN A 36 20.38 24.28 4.84
C ASN A 36 20.21 22.77 5.02
N GLN A 37 18.97 22.31 5.22
CA GLN A 37 18.68 20.88 5.35
C GLN A 37 19.01 20.11 4.05
N ILE A 38 18.73 20.70 2.88
CA ILE A 38 19.11 20.12 1.60
C ILE A 38 20.63 19.94 1.48
N LYS A 39 21.43 20.95 1.86
CA LYS A 39 22.89 20.84 1.84
C LYS A 39 23.39 19.73 2.77
N LEU A 40 22.83 19.65 3.98
CA LEU A 40 23.18 18.63 4.96
C LEU A 40 22.79 17.22 4.47
N MET A 41 21.60 17.07 3.86
CA MET A 41 21.13 15.82 3.27
C MET A 41 22.08 15.37 2.16
N LEU A 42 22.47 16.28 1.25
CA LEU A 42 23.41 15.98 0.16
C LEU A 42 24.81 15.59 0.67
N SER A 43 25.19 15.99 1.89
CA SER A 43 26.41 15.52 2.57
C SER A 43 26.24 14.19 3.31
N GLY A 44 25.05 13.55 3.23
CA GLY A 44 24.77 12.25 3.82
C GLY A 44 24.15 12.27 5.23
N ASN A 45 23.70 13.43 5.71
CA ASN A 45 23.05 13.54 7.02
C ASN A 45 21.62 12.98 6.98
N LYS A 46 21.38 11.90 7.75
CA LYS A 46 20.09 11.22 7.83
C LYS A 46 19.03 12.05 8.58
N ASP A 47 19.42 12.80 9.58
CA ASP A 47 18.49 13.63 10.37
C ASP A 47 17.95 14.77 9.52
N ALA A 48 18.81 15.41 8.70
CA ALA A 48 18.38 16.43 7.75
C ALA A 48 17.38 15.86 6.73
N ARG A 49 17.62 14.65 6.23
CA ARG A 49 16.71 13.93 5.34
C ARG A 49 15.34 13.68 6.01
N ASN A 50 15.33 13.14 7.21
CA ASN A 50 14.09 12.87 7.95
C ASN A 50 13.32 14.17 8.24
N LYS A 51 14.00 15.22 8.63
CA LYS A 51 13.40 16.54 8.84
C LYS A 51 12.76 17.10 7.58
N LEU A 52 13.39 16.92 6.41
CA LEU A 52 12.80 17.32 5.12
C LEU A 52 11.55 16.51 4.81
N ILE A 53 11.52 15.21 5.12
CA ILE A 53 10.34 14.37 4.91
C ILE A 53 9.19 14.84 5.80
N GLU A 54 9.42 14.96 7.11
CA GLU A 54 8.40 15.31 8.10
C GLU A 54 7.72 16.65 7.79
N HIS A 55 8.51 17.69 7.47
CA HIS A 55 7.99 19.02 7.17
C HIS A 55 7.32 19.15 5.79
N ASN A 56 7.44 18.13 4.93
CA ASN A 56 6.78 18.08 3.61
C ASN A 56 5.59 17.09 3.54
N LEU A 57 5.22 16.41 4.65
CA LEU A 57 4.06 15.49 4.66
C LEU A 57 2.74 16.22 4.33
N ARG A 58 2.61 17.49 4.68
CA ARG A 58 1.45 18.32 4.32
C ARG A 58 1.27 18.44 2.80
N LEU A 59 2.37 18.45 2.03
CA LEU A 59 2.33 18.44 0.57
C LEU A 59 1.72 17.15 0.04
N VAL A 60 2.05 16.00 0.66
CA VAL A 60 1.44 14.70 0.31
C VAL A 60 -0.08 14.76 0.45
N ALA A 61 -0.57 15.17 1.64
CA ALA A 61 -2.00 15.26 1.90
C ALA A 61 -2.72 16.19 0.91
N HIS A 62 -2.09 17.31 0.53
CA HIS A 62 -2.64 18.24 -0.45
C HIS A 62 -2.75 17.60 -1.86
N ILE A 63 -1.74 16.86 -2.28
CA ILE A 63 -1.73 16.21 -3.60
C ILE A 63 -2.71 15.04 -3.62
N VAL A 64 -2.71 14.19 -2.58
CA VAL A 64 -3.61 13.04 -2.46
C VAL A 64 -5.06 13.47 -2.55
N LYS A 65 -5.45 14.56 -1.88
CA LYS A 65 -6.82 15.12 -1.95
C LYS A 65 -7.27 15.43 -3.38
N LYS A 66 -6.35 15.75 -4.29
CA LYS A 66 -6.66 16.00 -5.71
C LYS A 66 -6.99 14.70 -6.46
N TYR A 67 -6.45 13.58 -6.01
CA TYR A 67 -6.63 12.26 -6.62
C TYR A 67 -7.67 11.39 -5.90
N ASP A 68 -8.24 11.89 -4.81
CA ASP A 68 -9.33 11.22 -4.10
C ASP A 68 -10.60 11.27 -4.96
N ASN A 69 -11.01 10.10 -5.41
CA ASN A 69 -12.23 9.89 -6.19
C ASN A 69 -13.31 9.12 -5.40
N GLY A 70 -13.10 8.92 -4.10
CA GLY A 70 -14.00 8.21 -3.20
C GLY A 70 -14.09 6.69 -3.43
N LYS A 71 -13.26 6.13 -4.33
CA LYS A 71 -13.20 4.69 -4.62
C LYS A 71 -12.06 3.98 -3.91
N ASN A 72 -11.00 4.71 -3.61
CA ASN A 72 -9.80 4.18 -2.99
C ASN A 72 -9.75 4.66 -1.54
N ASP A 73 -9.09 3.87 -0.68
CA ASP A 73 -8.82 4.28 0.68
C ASP A 73 -7.85 5.48 0.69
N LEU A 74 -8.27 6.54 1.38
CA LEU A 74 -7.49 7.78 1.50
C LEU A 74 -6.15 7.53 2.22
N ASP A 75 -6.17 6.65 3.22
CA ASP A 75 -4.98 6.31 4.01
C ASP A 75 -3.95 5.54 3.17
N ASP A 76 -4.42 4.66 2.29
CA ASP A 76 -3.56 4.00 1.31
C ASP A 76 -2.92 5.00 0.34
N LEU A 77 -3.70 5.95 -0.18
CA LEU A 77 -3.18 6.99 -1.08
C LEU A 77 -2.16 7.90 -0.39
N ILE A 78 -2.37 8.23 0.90
CA ILE A 78 -1.40 9.00 1.69
C ILE A 78 -0.11 8.19 1.88
N SER A 79 -0.22 6.91 2.16
CA SER A 79 0.93 6.01 2.32
C SER A 79 1.76 5.92 1.03
N ILE A 80 1.10 5.73 -0.12
CA ILE A 80 1.73 5.70 -1.44
C ILE A 80 2.35 7.06 -1.78
N GLY A 81 1.64 8.14 -1.53
CA GLY A 81 2.16 9.49 -1.73
C GLY A 81 3.38 9.78 -0.86
N THR A 82 3.41 9.25 0.38
CA THR A 82 4.56 9.37 1.27
C THR A 82 5.77 8.62 0.73
N ILE A 83 5.58 7.44 0.13
CA ILE A 83 6.66 6.72 -0.56
C ILE A 83 7.20 7.57 -1.73
N GLY A 84 6.30 8.22 -2.50
CA GLY A 84 6.68 9.14 -3.57
C GLY A 84 7.49 10.32 -3.07
N LEU A 85 7.11 10.92 -1.92
CA LEU A 85 7.86 12.00 -1.26
C LEU A 85 9.27 11.53 -0.86
N ILE A 86 9.38 10.38 -0.21
CA ILE A 86 10.67 9.81 0.22
C ILE A 86 11.58 9.60 -0.99
N LYS A 87 11.09 8.95 -2.05
CA LYS A 87 11.83 8.77 -3.30
C LYS A 87 12.26 10.10 -3.90
N GLY A 88 11.37 11.10 -3.88
CA GLY A 88 11.66 12.43 -4.37
C GLY A 88 12.77 13.11 -3.60
N ILE A 89 12.77 13.04 -2.26
CA ILE A 89 13.82 13.61 -1.42
C ILE A 89 15.15 12.89 -1.64
N ASP A 90 15.14 11.55 -1.69
CA ASP A 90 16.36 10.74 -1.87
C ASP A 90 17.04 10.96 -3.22
N THR A 91 16.28 11.24 -4.26
CA THR A 91 16.79 11.44 -5.62
C THR A 91 16.99 12.91 -5.98
N PHE A 92 16.65 13.82 -5.06
CA PHE A 92 16.76 15.26 -5.32
C PHE A 92 18.22 15.69 -5.51
N SER A 93 18.46 16.43 -6.58
CA SER A 93 19.75 17.08 -6.81
C SER A 93 19.53 18.55 -7.18
N ASN A 94 20.27 19.44 -6.51
CA ASN A 94 20.13 20.88 -6.70
C ASN A 94 20.75 21.39 -8.01
N LYS A 95 21.16 20.50 -8.92
CA LYS A 95 21.89 20.87 -10.16
C LYS A 95 21.05 21.67 -11.17
N ASN A 96 19.74 21.51 -11.13
CA ASN A 96 18.83 22.06 -12.16
C ASN A 96 18.07 23.32 -11.71
N GLY A 97 18.38 23.90 -10.56
CA GLY A 97 17.68 25.08 -10.03
C GLY A 97 16.20 24.87 -9.68
N THR A 98 15.73 23.62 -9.69
CA THR A 98 14.34 23.28 -9.38
C THR A 98 14.14 23.27 -7.86
N ARG A 99 13.01 23.79 -7.37
CA ARG A 99 12.68 23.73 -5.95
C ARG A 99 12.38 22.30 -5.52
N LEU A 100 12.79 21.92 -4.30
CA LEU A 100 12.51 20.60 -3.72
C LEU A 100 11.01 20.28 -3.77
N THR A 101 10.17 21.21 -3.34
CA THR A 101 8.70 21.04 -3.34
C THR A 101 8.12 20.71 -4.71
N THR A 102 8.62 21.36 -5.77
CA THR A 102 8.17 21.11 -7.15
C THR A 102 8.60 19.73 -7.63
N TYR A 103 9.82 19.31 -7.32
CA TYR A 103 10.33 18.00 -7.68
C TYR A 103 9.62 16.89 -6.90
N ALA A 104 9.48 17.06 -5.58
CA ALA A 104 8.78 16.11 -4.72
C ALA A 104 7.31 15.95 -5.13
N ALA A 105 6.61 17.05 -5.47
CA ALA A 105 5.24 16.99 -5.96
C ALA A 105 5.10 16.09 -7.20
N ARG A 106 6.02 16.17 -8.15
CA ARG A 106 6.05 15.31 -9.33
C ARG A 106 6.29 13.83 -8.97
N CYS A 107 7.18 13.58 -8.01
CA CYS A 107 7.45 12.22 -7.55
C CYS A 107 6.23 11.62 -6.86
N ILE A 108 5.52 12.40 -6.03
CA ILE A 108 4.28 11.98 -5.37
C ILE A 108 3.20 11.66 -6.42
N GLU A 109 2.95 12.58 -7.36
CA GLU A 109 1.97 12.37 -8.43
C GLU A 109 2.29 11.12 -9.25
N ASN A 110 3.54 10.92 -9.63
CA ASN A 110 3.96 9.75 -10.39
C ASN A 110 3.73 8.43 -9.63
N GLU A 111 4.01 8.39 -8.32
CA GLU A 111 3.80 7.19 -7.51
C GLU A 111 2.32 6.84 -7.39
N ILE A 112 1.45 7.84 -7.17
CA ILE A 112 -0.01 7.67 -7.15
C ILE A 112 -0.52 7.16 -8.51
N LEU A 113 -0.05 7.75 -9.61
CA LEU A 113 -0.45 7.32 -10.96
C LEU A 113 0.03 5.91 -11.29
N MET A 114 1.21 5.51 -10.81
CA MET A 114 1.71 4.12 -10.96
C MET A 114 0.84 3.15 -10.18
N TYR A 115 0.44 3.51 -8.95
CA TYR A 115 -0.49 2.71 -8.16
C TYR A 115 -1.81 2.51 -8.91
N PHE A 116 -2.44 3.55 -9.44
CA PHE A 116 -3.69 3.41 -10.20
C PHE A 116 -3.55 2.54 -11.44
N ARG A 117 -2.40 2.59 -12.13
CA ARG A 117 -2.14 1.70 -13.27
C ARG A 117 -2.03 0.24 -12.83
N SER A 118 -1.38 -0.03 -11.70
CA SER A 118 -1.28 -1.37 -11.12
C SER A 118 -2.64 -1.87 -10.64
N ASP A 119 -3.38 -1.04 -9.93
CA ASP A 119 -4.70 -1.36 -9.42
C ASP A 119 -5.69 -1.70 -10.55
N LYS A 120 -5.66 -0.95 -11.65
CA LYS A 120 -6.46 -1.25 -12.84
C LYS A 120 -6.18 -2.64 -13.43
N LYS A 121 -4.95 -3.16 -13.30
CA LYS A 121 -4.65 -4.54 -13.71
C LYS A 121 -5.25 -5.54 -12.72
N ASN A 122 -5.21 -5.24 -11.44
CA ASN A 122 -5.71 -6.10 -10.37
C ASN A 122 -7.24 -6.15 -10.30
N GLN A 123 -7.94 -5.11 -10.78
CA GLN A 123 -9.41 -5.08 -10.87
C GLN A 123 -9.99 -6.18 -11.78
N LYS A 124 -9.16 -6.81 -12.62
CA LYS A 124 -9.55 -7.97 -13.43
C LYS A 124 -9.40 -9.30 -12.68
N ASN A 125 -8.76 -9.29 -11.53
CA ASN A 125 -8.61 -10.49 -10.72
C ASN A 125 -9.92 -10.74 -9.98
N ILE A 126 -10.44 -11.97 -10.11
CA ILE A 126 -11.63 -12.43 -9.42
C ILE A 126 -11.17 -13.25 -8.21
N SER A 127 -11.82 -13.08 -7.07
CA SER A 127 -11.51 -13.90 -5.89
C SER A 127 -11.87 -15.35 -6.14
N ILE A 128 -10.97 -16.27 -5.80
CA ILE A 128 -11.23 -17.72 -5.92
C ILE A 128 -12.41 -18.18 -5.04
N ASN A 129 -12.71 -17.43 -3.98
CA ASN A 129 -13.83 -17.67 -3.08
C ASN A 129 -15.10 -16.89 -3.47
N GLU A 130 -15.06 -16.15 -4.60
CA GLU A 130 -16.24 -15.44 -5.07
C GLU A 130 -17.32 -16.42 -5.52
N SER A 131 -18.57 -16.14 -5.14
CA SER A 131 -19.72 -16.93 -5.55
C SER A 131 -19.98 -16.78 -7.05
N VAL A 132 -20.00 -17.88 -7.76
CA VAL A 132 -20.26 -17.94 -9.21
C VAL A 132 -21.74 -18.21 -9.50
N GLY A 133 -22.45 -18.78 -8.53
CA GLY A 133 -23.86 -19.16 -8.68
C GLY A 133 -24.38 -19.97 -7.52
N PHE A 134 -25.56 -20.54 -7.71
CA PHE A 134 -26.20 -21.39 -6.71
C PHE A 134 -26.41 -22.79 -7.27
N ASP A 135 -26.27 -23.82 -6.44
CA ASP A 135 -26.64 -25.19 -6.73
C ASP A 135 -28.19 -25.34 -6.77
N LYS A 136 -28.66 -26.48 -7.29
CA LYS A 136 -30.10 -26.82 -7.32
C LYS A 136 -30.75 -26.80 -5.94
N ASP A 137 -29.96 -27.00 -4.90
CA ASP A 137 -30.37 -27.00 -3.51
C ASP A 137 -30.29 -25.60 -2.86
N GLY A 138 -29.88 -24.55 -3.61
CA GLY A 138 -29.76 -23.17 -3.16
C GLY A 138 -28.48 -22.84 -2.40
N ASN A 139 -27.46 -23.71 -2.42
CA ASN A 139 -26.15 -23.44 -1.83
C ASN A 139 -25.29 -22.61 -2.78
N GLU A 140 -24.51 -21.67 -2.24
CA GLU A 140 -23.55 -20.91 -3.03
C GLU A 140 -22.39 -21.81 -3.53
N ILE A 141 -22.09 -21.70 -4.83
CA ILE A 141 -20.95 -22.36 -5.46
C ILE A 141 -19.88 -21.31 -5.71
N SER A 142 -18.69 -21.51 -5.17
CA SER A 142 -17.53 -20.67 -5.41
C SER A 142 -16.66 -21.16 -6.56
N PHE A 143 -15.75 -20.29 -7.09
CA PHE A 143 -14.79 -20.72 -8.12
C PHE A 143 -13.93 -21.89 -7.67
N ILE A 144 -13.55 -21.98 -6.39
CA ILE A 144 -12.75 -23.08 -5.86
C ILE A 144 -13.47 -24.44 -5.98
N ASP A 145 -14.81 -24.47 -5.91
CA ASP A 145 -15.61 -25.70 -6.02
C ASP A 145 -15.66 -26.21 -7.46
N ILE A 146 -15.60 -25.29 -8.43
CA ILE A 146 -15.62 -25.62 -9.87
C ILE A 146 -14.23 -26.01 -10.37
N LEU A 147 -13.17 -25.36 -9.86
CA LEU A 147 -11.78 -25.59 -10.27
C LEU A 147 -11.14 -26.81 -9.59
N LYS A 148 -11.93 -27.79 -9.16
CA LYS A 148 -11.41 -29.04 -8.59
C LYS A 148 -10.52 -29.72 -9.62
N THR A 149 -9.28 -29.96 -9.23
CA THR A 149 -8.40 -30.88 -9.97
C THR A 149 -9.03 -32.26 -9.89
N PRO A 150 -9.19 -32.98 -11.01
CA PRO A 150 -9.65 -34.34 -10.93
C PRO A 150 -8.78 -35.11 -9.96
N ASN A 151 -9.42 -35.81 -9.02
CA ASN A 151 -8.66 -36.61 -8.03
C ASN A 151 -7.72 -37.53 -8.82
N PRO A 152 -6.41 -37.46 -8.61
CA PRO A 152 -5.50 -38.41 -9.24
C PRO A 152 -5.93 -39.81 -8.84
N ASP A 153 -6.09 -40.69 -9.84
CA ASP A 153 -6.45 -42.09 -9.62
C ASP A 153 -5.22 -42.85 -9.14
N TYR A 154 -4.90 -42.64 -7.87
CA TYR A 154 -3.73 -43.28 -7.25
C TYR A 154 -3.73 -44.78 -7.33
N VAL A 155 -4.91 -45.43 -7.43
CA VAL A 155 -5.04 -46.90 -7.55
C VAL A 155 -4.52 -47.35 -8.90
N ASN A 156 -4.97 -46.74 -9.97
CA ASN A 156 -4.49 -47.04 -11.31
C ASN A 156 -3.01 -46.71 -11.51
N ASP A 157 -2.51 -45.63 -10.89
CA ASP A 157 -1.08 -45.26 -10.94
C ASP A 157 -0.20 -46.31 -10.23
N ILE A 158 -0.64 -46.83 -9.09
CA ILE A 158 0.06 -47.89 -8.35
C ILE A 158 0.03 -49.21 -9.15
N ASP A 159 -1.13 -49.60 -9.66
CA ASP A 159 -1.29 -50.80 -10.50
C ASP A 159 -0.41 -50.72 -11.77
N LEU A 160 -0.33 -49.54 -12.37
CA LEU A 160 0.54 -49.32 -13.55
C LEU A 160 2.02 -49.50 -13.17
N GLN A 161 2.45 -48.93 -12.03
CA GLN A 161 3.84 -49.09 -11.58
C GLN A 161 4.20 -50.52 -11.26
N ASP A 162 3.30 -51.28 -10.64
CA ASP A 162 3.52 -52.70 -10.32
C ASP A 162 3.52 -53.58 -11.57
N ASN A 163 2.65 -53.31 -12.55
CA ASN A 163 2.66 -53.97 -13.84
C ASN A 163 3.96 -53.70 -14.60
N ILE A 164 4.49 -52.47 -14.56
CA ILE A 164 5.78 -52.12 -15.17
C ILE A 164 6.93 -52.89 -14.47
N LYS A 165 6.97 -53.00 -13.14
CA LYS A 165 7.96 -53.80 -12.42
C LYS A 165 7.93 -55.29 -12.81
N LEU A 166 6.72 -55.85 -12.89
CA LEU A 166 6.50 -57.23 -13.34
C LEU A 166 7.01 -57.45 -14.76
N LEU A 167 6.73 -56.54 -15.67
CA LEU A 167 7.19 -56.59 -17.06
C LEU A 167 8.73 -56.59 -17.13
N TYR A 168 9.40 -55.72 -16.44
CA TYR A 168 10.85 -55.70 -16.38
C TYR A 168 11.43 -57.02 -15.77
N LYS A 169 10.79 -57.60 -14.76
CA LYS A 169 11.19 -58.89 -14.18
C LYS A 169 11.13 -59.98 -15.20
N TYR A 170 10.06 -60.07 -16.00
CA TYR A 170 9.91 -61.11 -17.04
C TYR A 170 10.82 -60.90 -18.22
N ILE A 171 11.09 -59.67 -18.65
CA ILE A 171 12.07 -59.38 -19.71
C ILE A 171 13.47 -59.84 -19.30
N ASN A 172 13.89 -59.59 -18.08
CA ASN A 172 15.19 -60.03 -17.59
C ASN A 172 15.34 -61.54 -17.51
N ILE A 173 14.25 -62.30 -17.30
CA ILE A 173 14.27 -63.76 -17.30
C ILE A 173 14.36 -64.30 -18.75
N LEU A 174 13.83 -63.58 -19.73
CA LEU A 174 13.84 -64.01 -21.13
C LEU A 174 15.19 -63.66 -21.83
N THR A 175 15.97 -62.74 -21.27
CA THR A 175 17.27 -62.27 -21.86
C THR A 175 18.47 -62.93 -21.22
N SER A 176 18.28 -63.72 -20.15
CA SER A 176 19.35 -64.57 -19.54
C SER A 176 19.25 -66.03 -20.06
#